data_1471ebc3a2a9c3b1b4ca5a4cbbc4fd4e
#
_entry.id   1471ebc3a2a9c3b1b4ca5a4cbbc4fd4e
#
_cell.length_a   1.000
_cell.length_b   1.000
_cell.length_c   1.000
_cell.angle_alpha   90.00
_cell.angle_beta   90.00
_cell.angle_gamma   90.00
#
_symmetry.space_group_name_H-M   'P 1'
#
loop_
_entity.id
_entity.type
_entity.pdbx_description
1 polymer ?
#
loop_
_entity_poly.entity_id
_entity_poly.type
_entity_poly.pdbx_seq_one_letter_code
_entity_poly.pdbx_strand_id
1 'polypeptide(L)'
;MREPDAEYSSERNPHKGNRGLTRAWQACKNSWSGLLFAVREESAFRQELTLTACLIPLALLLPFSAVERLMLIGAVVLVLIVELLNSSIEAAIDRISFEHHGLSKRAKDYGSAAVMLALLICAMVWVALICRLATS
;
A
#
# COMPACT_ATOMS: atom_id res chain seq x y z
N MET A 1 -49.87 16.30 -21.37
CA MET A 1 -48.70 16.91 -20.72
C MET A 1 -47.64 15.83 -20.65
N ARG A 2 -46.66 15.86 -21.56
CA ARG A 2 -45.55 14.86 -21.59
C ARG A 2 -44.41 15.45 -20.78
N GLU A 3 -43.97 14.72 -19.76
CA GLU A 3 -42.75 15.07 -19.06
C GLU A 3 -41.57 14.96 -20.05
N PRO A 4 -40.59 15.87 -20.01
CA PRO A 4 -39.40 15.76 -20.81
C PRO A 4 -38.50 14.67 -20.16
N ASP A 5 -38.20 13.63 -20.95
CA ASP A 5 -37.22 12.62 -20.62
C ASP A 5 -35.90 13.31 -20.25
N ALA A 6 -35.56 13.25 -18.97
CA ALA A 6 -34.26 13.68 -18.49
C ALA A 6 -33.22 12.82 -19.19
N GLU A 7 -32.56 13.37 -20.18
CA GLU A 7 -31.43 12.83 -20.89
C GLU A 7 -30.28 12.63 -19.85
N TYR A 8 -30.29 11.44 -19.27
CA TYR A 8 -29.17 11.01 -18.43
C TYR A 8 -27.95 10.91 -19.33
N SER A 9 -27.22 12.02 -19.44
CA SER A 9 -25.91 12.04 -20.09
C SER A 9 -25.01 11.08 -19.30
N SER A 10 -24.86 9.86 -19.81
CA SER A 10 -23.88 8.92 -19.32
C SER A 10 -22.50 9.59 -19.46
N GLU A 11 -22.01 10.19 -18.38
CA GLU A 11 -20.62 10.64 -18.32
C GLU A 11 -19.75 9.42 -18.69
N ARG A 12 -19.29 9.42 -19.92
CA ARG A 12 -18.38 8.39 -20.42
C ARG A 12 -17.16 8.41 -19.54
N ASN A 13 -17.01 7.35 -18.72
CA ASN A 13 -15.81 7.15 -17.93
C ASN A 13 -14.59 7.29 -18.87
N PRO A 14 -13.76 8.35 -18.70
CA PRO A 14 -12.66 8.67 -19.62
C PRO A 14 -11.61 7.57 -19.71
N HIS A 15 -11.64 6.59 -18.79
CA HIS A 15 -10.72 5.46 -18.77
C HIS A 15 -11.20 4.22 -19.53
N LYS A 16 -12.41 4.23 -20.10
CA LYS A 16 -13.03 3.07 -20.77
C LYS A 16 -12.49 2.81 -22.19
N GLY A 17 -11.60 3.63 -22.72
CA GLY A 17 -11.10 3.59 -24.12
C GLY A 17 -9.68 3.03 -24.30
N ASN A 18 -8.88 2.87 -23.26
CA ASN A 18 -7.48 2.46 -23.40
C ASN A 18 -7.35 0.93 -23.44
N ARG A 19 -6.93 0.37 -24.58
CA ARG A 19 -6.69 -1.06 -24.77
C ARG A 19 -5.18 -1.35 -24.85
N GLY A 20 -4.75 -2.47 -24.26
CA GLY A 20 -3.39 -2.99 -24.42
C GLY A 20 -2.29 -2.14 -23.75
N LEU A 21 -1.24 -1.81 -24.49
CA LEU A 21 -0.02 -1.15 -23.98
C LEU A 21 -0.27 0.25 -23.41
N THR A 22 -1.20 1.03 -23.96
CA THR A 22 -1.59 2.35 -23.44
C THR A 22 -2.21 2.28 -22.05
N ARG A 23 -3.00 1.24 -21.79
CA ARG A 23 -3.57 0.99 -20.45
C ARG A 23 -2.48 0.61 -19.45
N ALA A 24 -1.54 -0.26 -19.84
CA ALA A 24 -0.42 -0.63 -18.99
C ALA A 24 0.47 0.58 -18.66
N TRP A 25 0.78 1.41 -19.65
CA TRP A 25 1.54 2.64 -19.46
C TRP A 25 0.85 3.63 -18.52
N GLN A 26 -0.46 3.82 -18.67
CA GLN A 26 -1.22 4.68 -17.77
C GLN A 26 -1.26 4.12 -16.34
N ALA A 27 -1.40 2.80 -16.19
CA ALA A 27 -1.34 2.15 -14.89
C ALA A 27 0.03 2.37 -14.22
N CYS A 28 1.15 2.23 -14.95
CA CYS A 28 2.49 2.53 -14.42
C CYS A 28 2.62 3.99 -13.97
N LYS A 29 2.13 4.95 -14.77
CA LYS A 29 2.12 6.36 -14.37
C LYS A 29 1.33 6.62 -13.10
N ASN A 30 0.14 6.04 -13.00
CA ASN A 30 -0.70 6.18 -11.82
C ASN A 30 -0.04 5.56 -10.58
N SER A 31 0.59 4.38 -10.72
CA SER A 31 1.33 3.73 -9.64
C SER A 31 2.50 4.59 -9.17
N TRP A 32 3.27 5.15 -10.11
CA TRP A 32 4.36 6.06 -9.77
C TRP A 32 3.89 7.32 -9.03
N SER A 33 2.80 7.92 -9.52
CA SER A 33 2.18 9.08 -8.84
C SER A 33 1.71 8.72 -7.43
N GLY A 34 1.10 7.55 -7.24
CA GLY A 34 0.67 7.07 -5.93
C GLY A 34 1.84 6.93 -4.95
N LEU A 35 2.95 6.34 -5.39
CA LEU A 35 4.17 6.24 -4.57
C LEU A 35 4.73 7.62 -4.20
N LEU A 36 4.76 8.56 -5.15
CA LEU A 36 5.22 9.92 -4.88
C LEU A 36 4.32 10.66 -3.88
N PHE A 37 3.00 10.49 -3.96
CA PHE A 37 2.08 11.05 -2.98
C PHE A 37 2.32 10.45 -1.60
N ALA A 38 2.45 9.13 -1.48
CA ALA A 38 2.73 8.47 -0.20
C ALA A 38 4.02 8.99 0.44
N VAL A 39 5.11 9.13 -0.35
CA VAL A 39 6.37 9.68 0.16
C VAL A 39 6.24 11.15 0.61
N ARG A 40 5.40 11.94 -0.04
CA ARG A 40 5.25 13.38 0.28
C ARG A 40 4.32 13.63 1.45
N GLU A 41 3.19 12.93 1.48
CA GLU A 41 2.10 13.25 2.39
C GLU A 41 2.08 12.34 3.63
N GLU A 42 2.51 11.05 3.50
CA GLU A 42 2.37 10.05 4.55
C GLU A 42 3.65 9.89 5.39
N SER A 43 3.59 10.30 6.65
CA SER A 43 4.74 10.19 7.55
C SER A 43 5.08 8.73 7.91
N ALA A 44 4.08 7.87 8.09
CA ALA A 44 4.26 6.45 8.37
C ALA A 44 4.95 5.76 7.19
N PHE A 45 4.48 5.99 5.96
CA PHE A 45 5.09 5.45 4.76
C PHE A 45 6.59 5.84 4.61
N ARG A 46 6.96 7.09 4.94
CA ARG A 46 8.36 7.51 4.94
C ARG A 46 9.22 6.76 5.94
N GLN A 47 8.70 6.51 7.15
CA GLN A 47 9.41 5.74 8.18
C GLN A 47 9.64 4.31 7.74
N GLU A 48 8.60 3.65 7.21
CA GLU A 48 8.68 2.29 6.71
C GLU A 48 9.58 2.17 5.48
N LEU A 49 9.57 3.15 4.58
CA LEU A 49 10.46 3.21 3.43
C LEU A 49 11.92 3.37 3.85
N THR A 50 12.18 4.17 4.89
CA THR A 50 13.54 4.32 5.47
C THR A 50 14.02 3.01 6.08
N LEU A 51 13.16 2.34 6.84
CA LEU A 51 13.46 1.01 7.38
C LEU A 51 13.72 -0.01 6.26
N THR A 52 12.91 0.01 5.21
CA THR A 52 13.08 -0.81 4.01
C THR A 52 14.43 -0.59 3.35
N ALA A 53 14.85 0.68 3.21
CA ALA A 53 16.13 1.04 2.63
C ALA A 53 17.34 0.52 3.44
N CYS A 54 17.17 0.26 4.74
CA CYS A 54 18.17 -0.38 5.58
C CYS A 54 18.09 -1.92 5.53
N LEU A 55 16.88 -2.46 5.58
CA LEU A 55 16.66 -3.91 5.70
C LEU A 55 16.94 -4.66 4.38
N ILE A 56 16.61 -4.11 3.23
CA ILE A 56 16.88 -4.78 1.94
C ILE A 56 18.37 -5.00 1.70
N PRO A 57 19.26 -3.99 1.84
CA PRO A 57 20.71 -4.22 1.75
C PRO A 57 21.20 -5.26 2.76
N LEU A 58 20.70 -5.23 4.00
CA LEU A 58 21.07 -6.19 5.02
C LEU A 58 20.70 -7.63 4.61
N ALA A 59 19.50 -7.86 4.05
CA ALA A 59 19.07 -9.14 3.53
C ALA A 59 19.96 -9.64 2.37
N LEU A 60 20.50 -8.73 1.57
CA LEU A 60 21.35 -9.07 0.43
C LEU A 60 22.80 -9.35 0.84
N LEU A 61 23.30 -8.67 1.86
CA LEU A 61 24.70 -8.80 2.34
C LEU A 61 24.91 -9.98 3.26
N LEU A 62 23.91 -10.36 4.06
CA LEU A 62 24.01 -11.50 4.96
C LEU A 62 23.96 -12.84 4.20
N PRO A 63 24.58 -13.90 4.74
CA PRO A 63 24.70 -15.22 4.07
C PRO A 63 23.39 -16.03 4.13
N PHE A 64 22.28 -15.42 3.71
CA PHE A 64 20.99 -16.07 3.56
C PHE A 64 20.88 -16.80 2.21
N SER A 65 20.14 -17.90 2.19
CA SER A 65 19.76 -18.57 0.94
C SER A 65 18.83 -17.67 0.11
N ALA A 66 18.67 -17.99 -1.17
CA ALA A 66 17.78 -17.24 -2.07
C ALA A 66 16.32 -17.19 -1.56
N VAL A 67 15.82 -18.30 -1.01
CA VAL A 67 14.45 -18.37 -0.47
C VAL A 67 14.32 -17.46 0.77
N GLU A 68 15.28 -17.49 1.67
CA GLU A 68 15.26 -16.63 2.87
C GLU A 68 15.34 -15.15 2.53
N ARG A 69 16.17 -14.78 1.55
CA ARG A 69 16.21 -13.40 1.03
C ARG A 69 14.87 -12.96 0.47
N LEU A 70 14.20 -13.82 -0.30
CA LEU A 70 12.86 -13.55 -0.80
C LEU A 70 11.84 -13.38 0.33
N MET A 71 11.92 -14.19 1.38
CA MET A 71 11.05 -14.06 2.55
C MET A 71 11.29 -12.74 3.30
N LEU A 72 12.54 -12.37 3.53
CA LEU A 72 12.92 -11.13 4.21
C LEU A 72 12.46 -9.89 3.43
N ILE A 73 12.77 -9.84 2.14
CA ILE A 73 12.38 -8.73 1.26
C ILE A 73 10.87 -8.70 1.09
N GLY A 74 10.23 -9.85 0.87
CA GLY A 74 8.78 -9.96 0.71
C GLY A 74 8.01 -9.46 1.93
N ALA A 75 8.49 -9.78 3.13
CA ALA A 75 7.87 -9.31 4.37
C ALA A 75 7.94 -7.78 4.51
N VAL A 76 9.06 -7.17 4.15
CA VAL A 76 9.23 -5.71 4.19
C VAL A 76 8.36 -5.02 3.11
N VAL A 77 8.33 -5.56 1.90
CA VAL A 77 7.49 -5.03 0.82
C VAL A 77 6.00 -5.16 1.15
N LEU A 78 5.61 -6.25 1.83
CA LEU A 78 4.23 -6.43 2.29
C LEU A 78 3.79 -5.31 3.24
N VAL A 79 4.66 -4.87 4.15
CA VAL A 79 4.36 -3.73 5.04
C VAL A 79 4.06 -2.48 4.21
N LEU A 80 4.91 -2.13 3.23
CA LEU A 80 4.69 -0.98 2.37
C LEU A 80 3.38 -1.07 1.56
N ILE A 81 3.02 -2.27 1.08
CA ILE A 81 1.75 -2.49 0.37
C ILE A 81 0.57 -2.23 1.28
N VAL A 82 0.59 -2.77 2.50
CA VAL A 82 -0.51 -2.61 3.46
C VAL A 82 -0.64 -1.16 3.90
N GLU A 83 0.48 -0.44 4.09
CA GLU A 83 0.47 1.00 4.42
C GLU A 83 -0.13 1.84 3.28
N LEU A 84 0.21 1.57 2.02
CA LEU A 84 -0.43 2.23 0.88
C LEU A 84 -1.94 2.00 0.84
N LEU A 85 -2.40 0.80 1.16
CA LEU A 85 -3.83 0.49 1.24
C LEU A 85 -4.50 1.21 2.41
N ASN A 86 -3.85 1.27 3.57
CA ASN A 86 -4.32 2.04 4.71
C ASN A 86 -4.48 3.52 4.36
N SER A 87 -3.43 4.14 3.81
CA SER A 87 -3.46 5.55 3.37
C SER A 87 -4.56 5.82 2.34
N SER A 88 -4.82 4.88 1.43
CA SER A 88 -5.90 5.00 0.45
C SER A 88 -7.29 4.98 1.10
N ILE A 89 -7.49 4.16 2.14
CA ILE A 89 -8.73 4.11 2.93
C ILE A 89 -8.92 5.43 3.67
N GLU A 90 -7.88 5.93 4.33
CA GLU A 90 -7.91 7.19 5.07
C GLU A 90 -8.28 8.36 4.15
N ALA A 91 -7.61 8.48 3.00
CA ALA A 91 -7.90 9.51 2.00
C ALA A 91 -9.35 9.44 1.47
N ALA A 92 -9.87 8.23 1.26
CA ALA A 92 -11.26 8.05 0.82
C ALA A 92 -12.26 8.48 1.89
N ILE A 93 -12.01 8.15 3.16
CA ILE A 93 -12.87 8.51 4.29
C ILE A 93 -12.85 10.02 4.50
N ASP A 94 -11.67 10.64 4.49
CA ASP A 94 -11.51 12.08 4.72
C ASP A 94 -12.16 12.93 3.61
N ARG A 95 -12.24 12.39 2.39
CA ARG A 95 -12.99 13.02 1.29
C ARG A 95 -14.50 12.99 1.54
N ILE A 96 -15.04 11.94 2.18
CA ILE A 96 -16.49 11.81 2.40
C ILE A 96 -16.96 12.82 3.45
N SER A 97 -16.31 12.90 4.59
CA SER A 97 -16.59 13.88 5.64
C SER A 97 -15.47 13.89 6.68
N PHE A 98 -15.18 15.09 7.20
CA PHE A 98 -14.36 15.26 8.40
C PHE A 98 -15.15 15.10 9.70
N GLU A 99 -16.47 14.87 9.63
CA GLU A 99 -17.29 14.63 10.81
C GLU A 99 -16.98 13.27 11.43
N HIS A 100 -16.99 13.23 12.76
CA HIS A 100 -16.78 11.99 13.52
C HIS A 100 -17.95 11.02 13.37
N HIS A 101 -17.85 10.10 12.42
CA HIS A 101 -18.84 9.04 12.23
C HIS A 101 -18.26 7.68 12.67
N GLY A 102 -19.06 6.90 13.42
CA GLY A 102 -18.61 5.62 13.98
C GLY A 102 -18.08 4.62 12.96
N LEU A 103 -18.65 4.56 11.75
CA LEU A 103 -18.17 3.68 10.68
C LEU A 103 -16.85 4.16 10.08
N SER A 104 -16.68 5.48 9.94
CA SER A 104 -15.42 6.08 9.46
C SER A 104 -14.27 5.77 10.41
N LYS A 105 -14.51 5.91 11.73
CA LYS A 105 -13.53 5.52 12.74
C LYS A 105 -13.17 4.04 12.65
N ARG A 106 -14.17 3.16 12.57
CA ARG A 106 -13.93 1.70 12.47
C ARG A 106 -13.14 1.33 11.23
N ALA A 107 -13.38 1.96 10.09
CA ALA A 107 -12.64 1.67 8.87
C ALA A 107 -11.16 2.08 9.01
N LYS A 108 -10.86 3.24 9.59
CA LYS A 108 -9.49 3.68 9.92
C LYS A 108 -8.82 2.73 10.93
N ASP A 109 -9.54 2.32 11.98
CA ASP A 109 -9.03 1.37 12.98
C ASP A 109 -8.67 0.02 12.34
N TYR A 110 -9.46 -0.48 11.38
CA TYR A 110 -9.16 -1.72 10.65
C TYR A 110 -7.92 -1.58 9.74
N GLY A 111 -7.77 -0.45 9.06
CA GLY A 111 -6.58 -0.18 8.26
C GLY A 111 -5.32 -0.19 9.12
N SER A 112 -5.33 0.56 10.23
CA SER A 112 -4.23 0.58 11.20
C SER A 112 -3.92 -0.80 11.80
N ALA A 113 -4.95 -1.61 12.11
CA ALA A 113 -4.75 -2.98 12.58
C ALA A 113 -4.10 -3.87 11.53
N ALA A 114 -4.43 -3.70 10.25
CA ALA A 114 -3.79 -4.44 9.17
C ALA A 114 -2.30 -4.10 9.04
N VAL A 115 -1.94 -2.81 9.15
CA VAL A 115 -0.53 -2.36 9.19
C VAL A 115 0.22 -3.00 10.37
N MET A 116 -0.38 -2.96 11.56
CA MET A 116 0.21 -3.59 12.76
C MET A 116 0.48 -5.08 12.55
N LEU A 117 -0.46 -5.82 11.95
CA LEU A 117 -0.28 -7.25 11.66
C LEU A 117 0.83 -7.48 10.63
N ALA A 118 0.93 -6.65 9.60
CA ALA A 118 2.00 -6.74 8.61
C ALA A 118 3.37 -6.49 9.25
N LEU A 119 3.49 -5.50 10.13
CA LEU A 119 4.71 -5.23 10.90
C LEU A 119 5.09 -6.40 11.82
N LEU A 120 4.13 -7.03 12.48
CA LEU A 120 4.37 -8.22 13.31
C LEU A 120 4.86 -9.39 12.48
N ILE A 121 4.28 -9.65 11.32
CA ILE A 121 4.75 -10.69 10.39
C ILE A 121 6.19 -10.38 9.94
N CYS A 122 6.46 -9.15 9.55
CA CYS A 122 7.80 -8.72 9.15
C CYS A 122 8.81 -8.96 10.28
N ALA A 123 8.50 -8.52 11.50
CA ALA A 123 9.35 -8.71 12.67
C ALA A 123 9.59 -10.20 12.97
N MET A 124 8.55 -11.04 12.92
CA MET A 124 8.68 -12.48 13.15
C MET A 124 9.60 -13.15 12.12
N VAL A 125 9.46 -12.83 10.84
CA VAL A 125 10.31 -13.38 9.77
C VAL A 125 11.76 -12.97 9.97
N TRP A 126 12.02 -11.69 10.24
CA TRP A 126 13.35 -11.17 10.46
C TRP A 126 14.02 -11.77 11.70
N VAL A 127 13.33 -11.79 12.83
CA VAL A 127 13.85 -12.37 14.08
C VAL A 127 14.16 -13.85 13.91
N ALA A 128 13.25 -14.62 13.32
CA ALA A 128 13.44 -16.06 13.14
C ALA A 128 14.68 -16.37 12.28
N LEU A 129 14.86 -15.63 11.17
CA LEU A 129 15.99 -15.88 10.26
C LEU A 129 17.32 -15.35 10.81
N ILE A 130 17.33 -14.25 11.53
CA ILE A 130 18.51 -13.75 12.23
C ILE A 130 18.94 -14.71 13.36
N CYS A 131 17.99 -15.16 14.19
CA CYS A 131 18.28 -16.15 15.24
C CYS A 131 18.85 -17.45 14.65
N ARG A 132 18.28 -17.94 13.57
CA ARG A 132 18.81 -19.11 12.87
C ARG A 132 20.24 -18.87 12.38
N LEU A 133 20.51 -17.71 11.77
CA LEU A 133 21.84 -17.37 11.28
C LEU A 133 22.87 -17.30 12.41
N ALA A 134 22.48 -16.82 13.59
CA ALA A 134 23.36 -16.72 14.75
C ALA A 134 23.67 -18.06 15.42
N THR A 135 22.87 -19.11 15.12
CA THR A 135 23.03 -20.47 15.69
C THR A 135 23.62 -21.49 14.71
N SER A 136 23.83 -21.10 13.46
CA SER A 136 24.45 -21.95 12.42
C SER A 136 25.95 -21.71 12.31
#